data_048c2c3878e9d8a4aa0989531218ed97
#
_entry.id   048c2c3878e9d8a4aa0989531218ed97
#
_cell.length_a   1.000
_cell.length_b   1.000
_cell.length_c   1.000
_cell.angle_alpha   90.00
_cell.angle_beta   90.00
_cell.angle_gamma   90.00
#
_symmetry.space_group_name_H-M   'P 1'
#
loop_
_entity.id
_entity.type
_entity.pdbx_description
1 polymer ?
#
loop_
_entity_poly.entity_id
_entity_poly.type
_entity_poly.pdbx_seq_one_letter_code
_entity_poly.pdbx_strand_id
1 'polypeptide(L)'
;MKRVLVVVPNLRICNGVASYIMNYFRCIDHSCIQMDFVVLKDIASPYYAEIQENGGNIFTMPSPKQLVSYCRRIRSLYAEGHYDVLHCNVTNAGIPYLYYAKKMDIPKRILHCHATRSAEVKWKEIRNDMLTPLALKNA
;
A
#
# COMPACT_ATOMS: atom_id res chain seq x y z
N MET A 1 20.81 -1.08 0.35
CA MET A 1 19.62 -0.22 0.62
C MET A 1 18.40 -1.11 0.50
N LYS A 2 17.52 -1.12 1.50
CA LYS A 2 16.26 -1.88 1.48
C LYS A 2 15.16 -1.08 0.79
N ARG A 3 14.36 -1.73 -0.04
CA ARG A 3 13.25 -1.07 -0.74
C ARG A 3 11.90 -1.53 -0.21
N VAL A 4 11.09 -0.57 0.20
CA VAL A 4 9.75 -0.81 0.77
C VAL A 4 8.70 -0.19 -0.14
N LEU A 5 7.72 -0.98 -0.56
CA LEU A 5 6.52 -0.46 -1.21
C LEU A 5 5.39 -0.33 -0.19
N VAL A 6 4.90 0.87 -0.01
CA VAL A 6 3.82 1.20 0.92
C VAL A 6 2.53 1.41 0.14
N VAL A 7 1.50 0.63 0.41
CA VAL A 7 0.16 0.82 -0.19
C VAL A 7 -0.74 1.52 0.81
N VAL A 8 -1.26 2.69 0.43
CA VAL A 8 -2.12 3.53 1.27
C VAL A 8 -3.40 3.94 0.55
N PRO A 9 -4.49 4.24 1.28
CA PRO A 9 -5.72 4.72 0.65
C PRO A 9 -5.50 6.03 -0.11
N ASN A 10 -4.81 6.96 0.51
CA ASN A 10 -4.37 8.26 0.00
C ASN A 10 -3.34 8.87 0.96
N LEU A 11 -2.72 9.98 0.56
CA LEU A 11 -1.76 10.74 1.37
C LEU A 11 -2.32 12.11 1.79
N ARG A 12 -3.63 12.22 1.97
CA ARG A 12 -4.26 13.50 2.41
C ARG A 12 -3.82 13.86 3.82
N ILE A 13 -3.52 15.14 4.06
CA ILE A 13 -3.32 15.70 5.41
C ILE A 13 -4.56 15.43 6.27
N CYS A 14 -4.37 15.23 7.56
CA CYS A 14 -5.42 14.87 8.54
C CYS A 14 -6.08 13.50 8.29
N ASN A 15 -5.49 12.65 7.45
CA ASN A 15 -5.84 11.24 7.38
C ASN A 15 -4.95 10.46 8.35
N GLY A 16 -5.56 9.71 9.28
CA GLY A 16 -4.82 8.99 10.33
C GLY A 16 -3.79 8.01 9.78
N VAL A 17 -4.13 7.28 8.71
CA VAL A 17 -3.20 6.33 8.07
C VAL A 17 -2.04 7.07 7.42
N ALA A 18 -2.32 8.15 6.68
CA ALA A 18 -1.27 8.96 6.04
C ALA A 18 -0.33 9.58 7.08
N SER A 19 -0.89 10.19 8.14
CA SER A 19 -0.10 10.80 9.22
C SER A 19 0.77 9.78 9.94
N TYR A 20 0.20 8.60 10.24
CA TYR A 20 0.93 7.48 10.84
C TYR A 20 2.14 7.08 9.98
N ILE A 21 1.94 6.83 8.71
CA ILE A 21 3.01 6.40 7.79
C ILE A 21 4.05 7.50 7.61
N MET A 22 3.64 8.77 7.48
CA MET A 22 4.58 9.87 7.30
C MET A 22 5.42 10.14 8.56
N ASN A 23 4.90 9.87 9.75
CA ASN A 23 5.72 9.92 10.97
C ASN A 23 6.85 8.87 10.95
N TYR A 24 6.58 7.65 10.50
CA TYR A 24 7.65 6.65 10.30
C TYR A 24 8.58 7.05 9.18
N PHE A 25 8.05 7.54 8.06
CA PHE A 25 8.86 7.99 6.93
C PHE A 25 9.92 9.02 7.34
N ARG A 26 9.55 9.96 8.21
CA ARG A 26 10.47 11.00 8.73
C ARG A 26 11.53 10.48 9.70
N CYS A 27 11.27 9.33 10.32
CA CYS A 27 12.17 8.76 11.33
C CYS A 27 13.13 7.71 10.76
N ILE A 28 12.95 7.25 9.52
CA ILE A 28 13.84 6.25 8.92
C ILE A 28 15.12 6.91 8.38
N ASP A 29 16.17 6.11 8.31
CA ASP A 29 17.40 6.47 7.61
C ASP A 29 17.24 6.22 6.11
N HIS A 30 17.03 7.29 5.34
CA HIS A 30 16.83 7.23 3.89
C HIS A 30 18.09 6.78 3.12
N SER A 31 19.27 6.73 3.74
CA SER A 31 20.46 6.12 3.14
C SER A 31 20.40 4.59 3.14
N CYS A 32 19.66 4.01 4.08
CA CYS A 32 19.50 2.56 4.27
C CYS A 32 18.17 2.02 3.73
N ILE A 33 17.11 2.82 3.80
CA ILE A 33 15.74 2.41 3.45
C ILE A 33 15.12 3.42 2.48
N GLN A 34 14.74 2.94 1.31
CA GLN A 34 13.91 3.71 0.37
C GLN A 34 12.46 3.26 0.47
N MET A 35 11.55 4.21 0.61
CA MET A 35 10.11 3.95 0.62
C MET A 35 9.45 4.56 -0.62
N ASP A 36 8.78 3.72 -1.39
CA ASP A 36 7.92 4.11 -2.50
C ASP A 36 6.46 3.91 -2.12
N PHE A 37 5.56 4.71 -2.67
CA PHE A 37 4.15 4.72 -2.28
C PHE A 37 3.23 4.42 -3.45
N VAL A 38 2.24 3.57 -3.21
CA VAL A 38 1.06 3.40 -4.06
C VAL A 38 -0.13 4.04 -3.38
N VAL A 39 -0.74 5.02 -4.04
CA VAL A 39 -1.97 5.66 -3.59
C VAL A 39 -3.16 5.10 -4.37
N LEU A 40 -4.19 4.60 -3.65
CA LEU A 40 -5.41 4.10 -4.30
C LEU A 40 -6.28 5.24 -4.82
N LYS A 41 -6.21 6.38 -4.16
CA LYS A 41 -6.90 7.60 -4.56
C LYS A 41 -5.89 8.74 -4.58
N ASP A 42 -5.66 9.28 -5.75
CA ASP A 42 -4.77 10.44 -5.93
C ASP A 42 -5.45 11.69 -5.39
N ILE A 43 -4.87 12.26 -4.35
CA ILE A 43 -5.30 13.50 -3.71
C ILE A 43 -4.05 14.32 -3.47
N ALA A 44 -3.96 15.47 -4.10
CA ALA A 44 -2.84 16.38 -3.94
C ALA A 44 -2.55 16.65 -2.45
N SER A 45 -1.28 16.54 -2.07
CA SER A 45 -0.83 16.65 -0.69
C SER A 45 0.61 17.16 -0.63
N PRO A 46 0.96 18.00 0.35
CA PRO A 46 2.35 18.37 0.63
C PRO A 46 3.28 17.17 0.90
N TYR A 47 2.74 16.05 1.35
CA TYR A 47 3.52 14.82 1.54
C TYR A 47 4.16 14.30 0.25
N TYR A 48 3.63 14.67 -0.92
CA TYR A 48 4.21 14.26 -2.21
C TYR A 48 5.60 14.86 -2.40
N ALA A 49 5.74 16.16 -2.16
CA ALA A 49 7.04 16.83 -2.24
C ALA A 49 8.03 16.24 -1.23
N GLU A 50 7.60 16.07 0.02
CA GLU A 50 8.43 15.50 1.09
C GLU A 50 8.94 14.09 0.75
N ILE A 51 8.10 13.22 0.18
CA ILE A 51 8.49 11.88 -0.24
C ILE A 51 9.51 11.94 -1.38
N GLN A 52 9.27 12.78 -2.38
CA GLN A 52 10.14 12.92 -3.54
C GLN A 52 11.51 13.52 -3.19
N GLU A 53 11.55 14.51 -2.32
CA GLU A 53 12.79 15.11 -1.81
C GLU A 53 13.68 14.11 -1.07
N ASN A 54 13.09 13.08 -0.47
CA ASN A 54 13.79 11.99 0.19
C ASN A 54 13.97 10.74 -0.71
N GLY A 55 13.84 10.90 -2.03
CA GLY A 55 14.13 9.85 -3.02
C GLY A 55 13.03 8.81 -3.20
N GLY A 56 11.87 8.96 -2.55
CA GLY A 56 10.72 8.08 -2.73
C GLY A 56 9.89 8.43 -3.97
N ASN A 57 9.23 7.43 -4.54
CA ASN A 57 8.31 7.59 -5.67
C ASN A 57 6.86 7.40 -5.22
N ILE A 58 5.95 8.05 -5.94
CA ILE A 58 4.51 7.92 -5.71
C ILE A 58 3.86 7.41 -6.98
N PHE A 59 3.16 6.30 -6.88
CA PHE A 59 2.49 5.64 -7.99
C PHE A 59 0.98 5.71 -7.81
N THR A 60 0.31 6.20 -8.86
CA THR A 60 -1.14 6.13 -8.99
C THR A 60 -1.54 4.85 -9.71
N MET A 61 -2.76 4.39 -9.49
CA MET A 61 -3.26 3.14 -10.02
C MET A 61 -4.42 3.36 -10.99
N PRO A 62 -4.53 2.53 -12.04
CA PRO A 62 -5.74 2.50 -12.85
C PRO A 62 -6.97 2.18 -11.99
N SER A 63 -8.17 2.45 -12.51
CA SER A 63 -9.39 2.07 -11.80
C SER A 63 -9.44 0.56 -11.54
N PRO A 64 -9.81 0.11 -10.33
CA PRO A 64 -10.01 -1.32 -10.05
C PRO A 64 -11.06 -2.00 -10.95
N LYS A 65 -11.93 -1.21 -11.58
CA LYS A 65 -12.89 -1.71 -12.60
C LYS A 65 -12.18 -2.22 -13.86
N GLN A 66 -10.99 -1.72 -14.14
CA GLN A 66 -10.11 -2.18 -15.24
C GLN A 66 -9.16 -3.26 -14.72
N LEU A 67 -9.73 -4.38 -14.30
CA LEU A 67 -9.01 -5.44 -13.56
C LEU A 67 -7.69 -5.87 -14.24
N VAL A 68 -7.70 -6.06 -15.56
CA VAL A 68 -6.51 -6.50 -16.30
C VAL A 68 -5.40 -5.45 -16.21
N SER A 69 -5.71 -4.18 -16.47
CA SER A 69 -4.74 -3.07 -16.40
C SER A 69 -4.24 -2.88 -14.96
N TYR A 70 -5.14 -3.00 -13.99
CA TYR A 70 -4.84 -2.90 -12.57
C TYR A 70 -3.84 -3.98 -12.12
N CYS A 71 -4.11 -5.24 -12.45
CA CYS A 71 -3.23 -6.36 -12.11
C CYS A 71 -1.90 -6.28 -12.86
N ARG A 72 -1.91 -5.86 -14.13
CA ARG A 72 -0.69 -5.65 -14.91
C ARG A 72 0.19 -4.57 -14.26
N ARG A 73 -0.40 -3.47 -13.81
CA ARG A 73 0.33 -2.39 -13.16
C ARG A 73 0.97 -2.83 -11.84
N ILE A 74 0.28 -3.62 -11.01
CA ILE A 74 0.85 -4.19 -9.78
C ILE A 74 2.09 -5.04 -10.11
N ARG A 75 1.98 -5.92 -11.11
CA ARG A 75 3.10 -6.79 -11.52
C ARG A 75 4.29 -5.98 -12.05
N SER A 76 4.04 -4.97 -12.87
CA SER A 76 5.07 -4.06 -13.38
C SER A 76 5.80 -3.35 -12.23
N LEU A 77 5.07 -2.79 -11.25
CA LEU A 77 5.65 -2.16 -10.08
C LEU A 77 6.61 -3.10 -9.31
N TYR A 78 6.22 -4.35 -9.13
CA TYR A 78 7.09 -5.31 -8.43
C TYR A 78 8.30 -5.72 -9.26
N ALA A 79 8.12 -5.96 -10.56
CA ALA A 79 9.20 -6.33 -11.45
C ALA A 79 10.25 -5.22 -11.62
N GLU A 80 9.81 -3.96 -11.70
CA GLU A 80 10.67 -2.79 -11.85
C GLU A 80 11.29 -2.33 -10.52
N GLY A 81 10.52 -2.47 -9.43
CA GLY A 81 10.87 -1.92 -8.13
C GLY A 81 11.82 -2.79 -7.31
N HIS A 82 11.88 -4.11 -7.54
CA HIS A 82 12.71 -5.05 -6.76
C HIS A 82 12.57 -4.84 -5.24
N TYR A 83 11.31 -4.82 -4.74
CA TYR A 83 11.03 -4.53 -3.34
C TYR A 83 11.37 -5.68 -2.41
N ASP A 84 12.00 -5.36 -1.26
CA ASP A 84 12.24 -6.31 -0.16
C ASP A 84 11.00 -6.47 0.72
N VAL A 85 10.19 -5.41 0.82
CA VAL A 85 9.03 -5.36 1.72
C VAL A 85 7.83 -4.74 1.01
N LEU A 86 6.69 -5.39 1.14
CA LEU A 86 5.37 -4.78 0.90
C LEU A 86 4.74 -4.43 2.24
N HIS A 87 4.43 -3.15 2.48
CA HIS A 87 3.66 -2.69 3.63
C HIS A 87 2.29 -2.20 3.17
N CYS A 88 1.29 -3.06 3.31
CA CYS A 88 -0.06 -2.82 2.85
C CYS A 88 -0.94 -2.28 3.98
N ASN A 89 -1.36 -1.02 3.86
CA ASN A 89 -2.20 -0.32 4.84
C ASN A 89 -3.68 -0.26 4.42
N VAL A 90 -4.09 -1.16 3.53
CA VAL A 90 -5.46 -1.31 3.05
C VAL A 90 -5.84 -2.79 3.11
N THR A 91 -6.91 -3.14 3.81
CA THR A 91 -7.23 -4.54 4.09
C THR A 91 -7.69 -5.26 2.82
N ASN A 92 -8.93 -5.07 2.40
CA ASN A 92 -9.48 -5.84 1.27
C ASN A 92 -9.03 -5.31 -0.10
N ALA A 93 -8.84 -4.00 -0.23
CA ALA A 93 -8.23 -3.42 -1.42
C ALA A 93 -6.74 -3.82 -1.58
N GLY A 94 -6.13 -4.32 -0.52
CA GLY A 94 -4.76 -4.84 -0.49
C GLY A 94 -4.61 -6.26 -1.03
N ILE A 95 -5.69 -7.03 -1.15
CA ILE A 95 -5.64 -8.44 -1.58
C ILE A 95 -4.85 -8.64 -2.87
N PRO A 96 -5.07 -7.89 -3.96
CA PRO A 96 -4.28 -8.04 -5.18
C PRO A 96 -2.79 -7.78 -4.97
N TYR A 97 -2.45 -6.78 -4.16
CA TYR A 97 -1.04 -6.46 -3.87
C TYR A 97 -0.36 -7.60 -3.11
N LEU A 98 -0.98 -8.09 -2.04
CA LEU A 98 -0.46 -9.22 -1.24
C LEU A 98 -0.36 -10.50 -2.07
N TYR A 99 -1.38 -10.80 -2.89
CA TYR A 99 -1.38 -11.97 -3.78
C TYR A 99 -0.21 -11.93 -4.76
N TYR A 100 -0.03 -10.82 -5.50
CA TYR A 100 1.06 -10.71 -6.45
C TYR A 100 2.43 -10.58 -5.77
N ALA A 101 2.53 -9.96 -4.60
CA ALA A 101 3.75 -9.91 -3.82
C ALA A 101 4.22 -11.33 -3.42
N LYS A 102 3.26 -12.17 -2.99
CA LYS A 102 3.54 -13.59 -2.70
C LYS A 102 3.96 -14.36 -3.95
N LYS A 103 3.26 -14.15 -5.08
CA LYS A 103 3.52 -14.85 -6.33
C LYS A 103 4.84 -14.44 -6.99
N MET A 104 5.33 -13.23 -6.69
CA MET A 104 6.58 -12.67 -7.21
C MET A 104 7.70 -12.66 -6.15
N ASP A 105 7.54 -13.47 -5.10
CA ASP A 105 8.54 -13.75 -4.06
C ASP A 105 9.07 -12.48 -3.35
N ILE A 106 8.21 -11.47 -3.13
CA ILE A 106 8.56 -10.34 -2.24
C ILE A 106 8.79 -10.92 -0.83
N PRO A 107 10.01 -10.76 -0.25
CA PRO A 107 10.43 -11.52 0.94
C PRO A 107 9.57 -11.25 2.17
N LYS A 108 9.15 -9.99 2.37
CA LYS A 108 8.32 -9.60 3.53
C LYS A 108 7.04 -8.90 3.05
N ARG A 109 5.92 -9.38 3.56
CA ARG A 109 4.58 -8.85 3.26
C ARG A 109 3.88 -8.57 4.57
N ILE A 110 3.53 -7.31 4.79
CA ILE A 110 2.90 -6.82 6.00
C ILE A 110 1.51 -6.30 5.65
N LEU A 111 0.49 -6.86 6.26
CA LEU A 111 -0.86 -6.31 6.24
C LEU A 111 -1.11 -5.55 7.54
N HIS A 112 -1.28 -4.23 7.43
CA HIS A 112 -1.54 -3.39 8.59
C HIS A 112 -3.01 -2.95 8.59
N CYS A 113 -3.73 -3.37 9.62
CA CYS A 113 -5.12 -2.99 9.83
C CYS A 113 -5.19 -1.78 10.78
N HIS A 114 -5.75 -0.67 10.30
CA HIS A 114 -5.87 0.58 11.07
C HIS A 114 -7.22 0.75 11.77
N ALA A 115 -8.14 -0.19 11.63
CA ALA A 115 -9.47 -0.13 12.22
C ALA A 115 -9.84 -1.46 12.84
N THR A 116 -10.58 -1.40 13.95
CA THR A 116 -11.13 -2.59 14.63
C THR A 116 -12.37 -3.14 13.92
N ARG A 117 -13.03 -2.31 13.11
CA ARG A 117 -14.18 -2.70 12.29
C ARG A 117 -13.81 -2.60 10.81
N SER A 118 -14.23 -3.58 10.04
CA SER A 118 -13.91 -3.67 8.61
C SER A 118 -14.74 -2.70 7.73
N ALA A 119 -15.87 -2.18 8.23
CA ALA A 119 -16.67 -1.13 7.62
C ALA A 119 -17.70 -0.56 8.60
N GLU A 120 -18.20 0.66 8.30
CA GLU A 120 -19.28 1.31 9.06
C GLU A 120 -20.67 0.74 8.74
N VAL A 121 -20.84 0.23 7.51
CA VAL A 121 -22.11 -0.33 7.03
C VAL A 121 -22.09 -1.84 7.16
N LYS A 122 -23.06 -2.43 7.86
CA LYS A 122 -23.11 -3.84 8.25
C LYS A 122 -22.91 -4.83 7.08
N TRP A 123 -23.55 -4.61 5.91
CA TRP A 123 -23.37 -5.52 4.77
C TRP A 123 -21.94 -5.45 4.17
N LYS A 124 -21.29 -4.26 4.23
CA LYS A 124 -19.88 -4.10 3.82
C LYS A 124 -18.94 -4.76 4.82
N GLU A 125 -19.29 -4.70 6.11
CA GLU A 125 -18.54 -5.39 7.18
C GLU A 125 -18.55 -6.89 6.92
N ILE A 126 -19.73 -7.51 6.73
CA ILE A 126 -19.86 -8.94 6.42
C ILE A 126 -19.03 -9.32 5.19
N ARG A 127 -19.18 -8.57 4.09
CA ARG A 127 -18.38 -8.81 2.88
C ARG A 127 -16.87 -8.73 3.16
N ASN A 128 -16.46 -7.73 3.91
CA ASN A 128 -15.05 -7.49 4.22
C ASN A 128 -14.49 -8.59 5.11
N ASP A 129 -15.25 -9.04 6.09
CA ASP A 129 -14.86 -10.13 6.98
C ASP A 129 -14.70 -11.45 6.23
N MET A 130 -15.53 -11.71 5.21
CA MET A 130 -15.36 -12.85 4.31
C MET A 130 -14.08 -12.76 3.46
N LEU A 131 -13.62 -11.57 3.13
CA LEU A 131 -12.43 -11.35 2.30
C LEU A 131 -11.13 -11.25 3.11
N THR A 132 -11.21 -10.86 4.37
CA THR A 132 -10.03 -10.68 5.25
C THR A 132 -9.15 -11.94 5.34
N PRO A 133 -9.67 -13.17 5.47
CA PRO A 133 -8.84 -14.38 5.47
C PRO A 133 -8.00 -14.52 4.19
N LEU A 134 -8.51 -14.07 3.05
CA LEU A 134 -7.76 -14.10 1.79
C LEU A 134 -6.59 -13.10 1.79
N ALA A 135 -6.78 -11.94 2.40
CA ALA A 135 -5.69 -10.96 2.59
C ALA A 135 -4.62 -11.54 3.53
N LEU A 136 -5.02 -12.08 4.69
CA LEU A 136 -4.12 -12.66 5.68
C LEU A 136 -3.32 -13.86 5.14
N LYS A 137 -3.94 -14.72 4.33
CA LYS A 137 -3.24 -15.85 3.70
C LYS A 137 -2.07 -15.43 2.80
N ASN A 138 -2.08 -14.21 2.29
CA ASN A 138 -1.07 -13.70 1.37
C ASN A 138 -0.10 -12.69 2.02
N ALA A 139 -0.37 -12.28 3.25
CA ALA A 139 0.52 -11.44 4.05
C ALA A 139 1.78 -12.18 4.52
#